data_bac8574b9dc4ec4c02a9856d64052685
#
_entry.id   bac8574b9dc4ec4c02a9856d64052685
#
_cell.length_a   1.000
_cell.length_b   1.000
_cell.length_c   1.000
_cell.angle_alpha   90.00
_cell.angle_beta   90.00
_cell.angle_gamma   90.00
#
_symmetry.space_group_name_H-M   'P 1'
#
loop_
_entity.id
_entity.type
_entity.pdbx_description
1 polymer ?
#
loop_
_entity_poly.entity_id
_entity_poly.type
_entity_poly.pdbx_seq_one_letter_code
_entity_poly.pdbx_strand_id
1 'polypeptide(L)'
;MIGNLLAWRHVAAALVCTLLLEGAIAQPADPLPSWNDGAAKARIVAFVGAVTDESGKDFVPAAARIAVFDNDGTLWSEQPVYFQALFVRDRIKALAPQKPEWRTQEPFASVLKGNMKALLSDKAGAEKALLQVMMATHAGTTTEEFSVIVNDWIATARHPGTGRLLTDMTFQPMKEMLAYLRASGFKTFIVSGGGIEFMRPWAERVYGVPPEQVIGSSIKTRYEIRGRKEAGKPVLVRLPEINFVNDKGGKPVGIQQHIGRRPIAAFGNSDGDFEMLEWTTSAPGARLGVIVHHDDGEREFAYDRKSHFGRLDRGLDEAGPRGWSVVSMKKDWKIVFGSAS
;
A
#
# COMPACT_ATOMS: atom_id res chain seq x y z
N MET A 1 -95.44 -35.17 24.39
CA MET A 1 -94.49 -35.47 25.45
C MET A 1 -93.12 -34.94 24.95
N ILE A 2 -92.82 -33.78 25.28
CA ILE A 2 -91.87 -33.23 26.21
C ILE A 2 -90.46 -33.76 25.98
N GLY A 3 -89.59 -32.88 25.61
CA GLY A 3 -88.19 -33.09 25.60
C GLY A 3 -87.42 -31.84 25.19
N ASN A 4 -87.06 -30.97 26.16
CA ASN A 4 -86.22 -29.79 26.04
C ASN A 4 -84.79 -30.15 25.70
N LEU A 5 -84.18 -29.43 24.76
CA LEU A 5 -82.78 -29.43 24.54
C LEU A 5 -82.22 -28.03 24.70
N LEU A 6 -81.46 -27.77 25.73
CA LEU A 6 -80.71 -26.58 25.98
C LEU A 6 -79.51 -26.55 25.02
N ALA A 7 -79.41 -25.44 24.26
CA ALA A 7 -78.25 -25.14 23.44
C ALA A 7 -77.23 -24.31 24.25
N TRP A 8 -76.02 -24.86 24.39
CA TRP A 8 -74.85 -24.16 24.96
C TRP A 8 -74.11 -23.39 23.82
N ARG A 9 -74.11 -22.11 23.94
CA ARG A 9 -73.33 -21.21 23.04
C ARG A 9 -71.89 -21.11 23.64
N HIS A 10 -70.89 -21.69 22.97
CA HIS A 10 -69.50 -21.40 23.25
C HIS A 10 -69.06 -20.16 22.46
N VAL A 11 -68.74 -19.09 23.19
CA VAL A 11 -68.06 -17.91 22.65
C VAL A 11 -66.57 -18.23 22.67
N ALA A 12 -65.97 -18.46 21.48
CA ALA A 12 -64.52 -18.55 21.31
C ALA A 12 -63.96 -17.15 21.17
N ALA A 13 -63.28 -16.65 22.18
CA ALA A 13 -62.49 -15.42 22.09
C ALA A 13 -61.15 -15.72 21.36
N ALA A 14 -61.03 -15.31 20.12
CA ALA A 14 -59.78 -15.37 19.36
C ALA A 14 -58.85 -14.23 19.84
N LEU A 15 -57.83 -14.58 20.57
CA LEU A 15 -56.74 -13.71 20.98
C LEU A 15 -55.79 -13.54 19.77
N VAL A 16 -55.88 -12.41 19.05
CA VAL A 16 -54.94 -12.05 17.99
C VAL A 16 -53.68 -11.51 18.67
N CYS A 17 -52.64 -12.34 18.85
CA CYS A 17 -51.31 -11.91 19.19
C CYS A 17 -50.64 -11.31 17.94
N THR A 18 -50.68 -9.97 17.81
CA THR A 18 -49.87 -9.23 16.83
C THR A 18 -48.42 -9.28 17.33
N LEU A 19 -47.61 -10.19 16.80
CA LEU A 19 -46.15 -10.18 16.92
C LEU A 19 -45.64 -8.98 16.10
N LEU A 20 -45.34 -7.90 16.78
CA LEU A 20 -44.49 -6.84 16.25
C LEU A 20 -43.07 -7.40 16.09
N LEU A 21 -42.72 -7.89 14.91
CA LEU A 21 -41.34 -8.11 14.52
C LEU A 21 -40.71 -6.72 14.39
N GLU A 22 -40.14 -6.22 15.49
CA GLU A 22 -39.14 -5.14 15.36
C GLU A 22 -37.96 -5.72 14.57
N GLY A 23 -37.96 -5.44 13.28
CA GLY A 23 -36.81 -5.65 12.43
C GLY A 23 -35.65 -4.84 13.00
N ALA A 24 -34.75 -5.50 13.75
CA ALA A 24 -33.48 -4.89 14.11
C ALA A 24 -32.80 -4.50 12.79
N ILE A 25 -32.83 -3.22 12.42
CA ILE A 25 -32.00 -2.66 11.36
C ILE A 25 -30.58 -2.90 11.82
N ALA A 26 -29.93 -3.93 11.28
CA ALA A 26 -28.52 -4.19 11.55
C ALA A 26 -27.77 -2.90 11.20
N GLN A 27 -27.14 -2.28 12.19
CA GLN A 27 -26.24 -1.15 11.93
C GLN A 27 -25.23 -1.61 10.88
N PRO A 28 -24.97 -0.80 9.84
CA PRO A 28 -23.96 -1.13 8.84
C PRO A 28 -22.66 -1.45 9.60
N ALA A 29 -22.03 -2.56 9.26
CA ALA A 29 -20.77 -2.96 9.88
C ALA A 29 -19.75 -1.84 9.69
N ASP A 30 -18.97 -1.55 10.73
CA ASP A 30 -17.90 -0.55 10.69
C ASP A 30 -16.92 -0.91 9.54
N PRO A 31 -16.75 -0.05 8.54
CA PRO A 31 -15.88 -0.35 7.39
C PRO A 31 -14.39 -0.34 7.75
N LEU A 32 -14.03 0.22 8.91
CA LEU A 32 -12.66 0.41 9.38
C LEU A 32 -12.50 -0.08 10.83
N PRO A 33 -12.73 -1.37 11.12
CA PRO A 33 -12.81 -1.90 12.47
C PRO A 33 -11.46 -1.83 13.24
N SER A 34 -10.32 -1.79 12.54
CA SER A 34 -8.99 -1.62 13.15
C SER A 34 -8.63 -0.15 13.42
N TRP A 35 -9.53 0.79 13.12
CA TRP A 35 -9.38 2.20 13.47
C TRP A 35 -10.13 2.53 14.76
N ASN A 36 -9.53 3.41 15.57
CA ASN A 36 -10.25 4.05 16.67
C ASN A 36 -11.25 5.07 16.13
N ASP A 37 -12.37 5.25 16.82
CA ASP A 37 -13.27 6.34 16.53
C ASP A 37 -12.58 7.66 16.90
N GLY A 38 -12.54 8.58 15.94
CA GLY A 38 -11.83 9.84 16.07
C GLY A 38 -11.94 10.71 14.82
N ALA A 39 -11.33 11.88 14.86
CA ALA A 39 -11.41 12.87 13.78
C ALA A 39 -10.87 12.34 12.43
N ALA A 40 -9.79 11.56 12.45
CA ALA A 40 -9.18 10.99 11.25
C ALA A 40 -10.14 10.02 10.55
N LYS A 41 -10.66 9.02 11.28
CA LYS A 41 -11.64 8.06 10.75
C LYS A 41 -12.92 8.75 10.27
N ALA A 42 -13.48 9.66 11.08
CA ALA A 42 -14.70 10.38 10.75
C ALA A 42 -14.54 11.20 9.46
N ARG A 43 -13.41 11.87 9.29
CA ARG A 43 -13.13 12.64 8.09
C ARG A 43 -13.01 11.78 6.83
N ILE A 44 -12.36 10.62 6.92
CA ILE A 44 -12.24 9.69 5.79
C ILE A 44 -13.62 9.17 5.40
N VAL A 45 -14.42 8.72 6.37
CA VAL A 45 -15.78 8.21 6.12
C VAL A 45 -16.67 9.31 5.54
N ALA A 46 -16.60 10.54 6.08
CA ALA A 46 -17.35 11.68 5.56
C ALA A 46 -16.96 12.03 4.11
N PHE A 47 -15.64 12.02 3.79
CA PHE A 47 -15.17 12.23 2.42
C PHE A 47 -15.73 11.17 1.46
N VAL A 48 -15.61 9.89 1.83
CA VAL A 48 -16.12 8.80 0.99
C VAL A 48 -17.63 8.94 0.80
N GLY A 49 -18.38 9.21 1.88
CA GLY A 49 -19.83 9.46 1.79
C GLY A 49 -20.17 10.62 0.85
N ALA A 50 -19.48 11.74 0.98
CA ALA A 50 -19.74 12.93 0.14
C ALA A 50 -19.50 12.68 -1.36
N VAL A 51 -18.42 11.96 -1.71
CA VAL A 51 -18.09 11.70 -3.13
C VAL A 51 -18.87 10.53 -3.74
N THR A 52 -19.57 9.75 -2.92
CA THR A 52 -20.40 8.64 -3.38
C THR A 52 -21.90 8.95 -3.39
N ASP A 53 -22.34 10.00 -2.72
CA ASP A 53 -23.73 10.44 -2.70
C ASP A 53 -24.10 11.11 -4.04
N GLU A 54 -24.87 10.41 -4.87
CA GLU A 54 -25.28 10.88 -6.19
C GLU A 54 -26.11 12.17 -6.16
N SER A 55 -26.77 12.48 -5.04
CA SER A 55 -27.53 13.71 -4.84
C SER A 55 -26.68 14.87 -4.31
N GLY A 56 -25.46 14.59 -3.86
CA GLY A 56 -24.57 15.55 -3.23
C GLY A 56 -23.78 16.40 -4.24
N LYS A 57 -23.49 17.63 -3.83
CA LYS A 57 -22.68 18.58 -4.64
C LYS A 57 -21.25 18.10 -4.91
N ASP A 58 -20.74 17.21 -4.07
CA ASP A 58 -19.37 16.67 -4.11
C ASP A 58 -19.30 15.28 -4.78
N PHE A 59 -20.41 14.84 -5.39
CA PHE A 59 -20.46 13.57 -6.09
C PHE A 59 -19.40 13.44 -7.17
N VAL A 60 -18.72 12.30 -7.17
CA VAL A 60 -17.73 11.94 -8.19
C VAL A 60 -18.13 10.59 -8.80
N PRO A 61 -18.35 10.49 -10.12
CA PRO A 61 -18.65 9.22 -10.76
C PRO A 61 -17.58 8.15 -10.48
N ALA A 62 -17.97 6.88 -10.32
CA ALA A 62 -17.04 5.78 -9.96
C ALA A 62 -15.82 5.70 -10.90
N ALA A 63 -15.98 5.96 -12.19
CA ALA A 63 -14.88 5.98 -13.16
C ALA A 63 -13.81 7.05 -12.86
N ALA A 64 -14.13 8.07 -12.06
CA ALA A 64 -13.23 9.15 -11.66
C ALA A 64 -12.77 9.04 -10.20
N ARG A 65 -13.29 8.06 -9.42
CA ARG A 65 -12.87 7.82 -8.04
C ARG A 65 -11.54 7.08 -8.04
N ILE A 66 -10.44 7.81 -7.91
CA ILE A 66 -9.09 7.28 -7.89
C ILE A 66 -8.44 7.62 -6.56
N ALA A 67 -7.90 6.62 -5.88
CA ALA A 67 -7.10 6.75 -4.68
C ALA A 67 -5.71 6.17 -4.92
N VAL A 68 -4.68 6.88 -4.48
CA VAL A 68 -3.27 6.49 -4.60
C VAL A 68 -2.64 6.35 -3.23
N PHE A 69 -1.78 5.35 -3.09
CA PHE A 69 -1.12 4.99 -1.84
C PHE A 69 0.38 4.86 -2.08
N ASP A 70 1.19 5.46 -1.23
CA ASP A 70 2.55 4.98 -1.09
C ASP A 70 2.56 3.57 -0.50
N ASN A 71 3.70 2.88 -0.59
CA ASN A 71 3.84 1.50 -0.10
C ASN A 71 4.61 1.44 1.22
N ASP A 72 5.89 1.81 1.18
CA ASP A 72 6.80 1.71 2.33
C ASP A 72 6.43 2.74 3.40
N GLY A 73 6.15 2.31 4.62
CA GLY A 73 5.64 3.15 5.70
C GLY A 73 4.15 3.55 5.59
N THR A 74 3.49 3.26 4.46
CA THR A 74 2.05 3.56 4.28
C THR A 74 1.19 2.30 4.29
N LEU A 75 1.56 1.28 3.53
CA LEU A 75 0.82 0.02 3.45
C LEU A 75 1.49 -1.11 4.26
N TRP A 76 2.79 -1.06 4.44
CA TRP A 76 3.58 -1.97 5.26
C TRP A 76 4.73 -1.23 5.96
N SER A 77 5.37 -1.88 6.94
CA SER A 77 6.52 -1.32 7.65
C SER A 77 7.72 -1.09 6.72
N GLU A 78 8.49 -0.04 7.00
CA GLU A 78 9.71 0.29 6.26
C GLU A 78 10.97 0.29 7.13
N GLN A 79 10.82 0.16 8.44
CA GLN A 79 11.91 0.12 9.40
C GLN A 79 12.35 -1.33 9.69
N PRO A 80 13.61 -1.58 10.06
CA PRO A 80 14.71 -0.63 10.19
C PRO A 80 15.38 -0.27 8.87
N VAL A 81 14.88 -0.82 7.75
CA VAL A 81 15.36 -0.60 6.37
C VAL A 81 14.28 -1.03 5.39
N TYR A 82 14.16 -0.34 4.26
CA TYR A 82 13.23 -0.70 3.20
C TYR A 82 13.31 -2.19 2.81
N PHE A 83 12.19 -2.86 2.69
CA PHE A 83 12.17 -4.30 2.42
C PHE A 83 12.80 -4.66 1.07
N GLN A 84 12.73 -3.78 0.09
CA GLN A 84 13.46 -3.97 -1.16
C GLN A 84 14.99 -3.95 -0.94
N ALA A 85 15.51 -3.22 0.04
CA ALA A 85 16.94 -3.27 0.37
C ALA A 85 17.34 -4.62 0.98
N LEU A 86 16.42 -5.27 1.73
CA LEU A 86 16.64 -6.65 2.19
C LEU A 86 16.69 -7.64 1.01
N PHE A 87 15.80 -7.48 0.04
CA PHE A 87 15.83 -8.26 -1.20
C PHE A 87 17.16 -8.10 -1.93
N VAL A 88 17.62 -6.87 -2.13
CA VAL A 88 18.90 -6.55 -2.77
C VAL A 88 20.05 -7.24 -2.04
N ARG A 89 20.11 -7.14 -0.70
CA ARG A 89 21.12 -7.79 0.13
C ARG A 89 21.14 -9.31 -0.09
N ASP A 90 19.99 -9.93 -0.03
CA ASP A 90 19.87 -11.38 -0.12
C ASP A 90 20.17 -11.86 -1.55
N ARG A 91 19.79 -11.08 -2.55
CA ARG A 91 20.13 -11.34 -3.94
C ARG A 91 21.63 -11.27 -4.20
N ILE A 92 22.36 -10.28 -3.62
CA ILE A 92 23.82 -10.21 -3.69
C ILE A 92 24.45 -11.45 -3.05
N LYS A 93 23.96 -11.86 -1.87
CA LYS A 93 24.46 -13.10 -1.23
C LYS A 93 24.27 -14.33 -2.12
N ALA A 94 23.11 -14.44 -2.77
CA ALA A 94 22.81 -15.56 -3.66
C ALA A 94 23.69 -15.57 -4.93
N LEU A 95 24.07 -14.38 -5.44
CA LEU A 95 24.89 -14.25 -6.63
C LEU A 95 26.42 -14.30 -6.34
N ALA A 96 26.85 -14.01 -5.12
CA ALA A 96 28.26 -13.92 -4.74
C ALA A 96 29.09 -15.19 -5.03
N PRO A 97 28.58 -16.42 -4.96
CA PRO A 97 29.33 -17.61 -5.39
C PRO A 97 29.76 -17.59 -6.85
N GLN A 98 28.98 -16.93 -7.71
CA GLN A 98 29.25 -16.78 -9.16
C GLN A 98 30.05 -15.50 -9.46
N LYS A 99 30.29 -14.66 -8.45
CA LYS A 99 30.96 -13.36 -8.53
C LYS A 99 31.99 -13.22 -7.39
N PRO A 100 33.05 -14.03 -7.37
CA PRO A 100 34.01 -14.07 -6.27
C PRO A 100 34.69 -12.71 -6.00
N GLU A 101 34.83 -11.86 -7.02
CA GLU A 101 35.36 -10.50 -6.93
C GLU A 101 34.50 -9.60 -6.01
N TRP A 102 33.21 -9.88 -5.81
CA TRP A 102 32.35 -9.09 -4.93
C TRP A 102 32.74 -9.15 -3.46
N ARG A 103 33.51 -10.14 -3.07
CA ARG A 103 34.04 -10.26 -1.68
C ARG A 103 35.02 -9.16 -1.29
N THR A 104 35.67 -8.54 -2.30
CA THR A 104 36.67 -7.49 -2.12
C THR A 104 36.33 -6.18 -2.80
N GLN A 105 35.39 -6.20 -3.76
CA GLN A 105 34.98 -5.04 -4.53
C GLN A 105 33.83 -4.30 -3.82
N GLU A 106 34.04 -3.01 -3.57
CA GLU A 106 32.92 -2.14 -3.10
C GLU A 106 32.01 -1.77 -4.28
N PRO A 107 30.68 -1.62 -4.03
CA PRO A 107 29.98 -1.69 -2.71
C PRO A 107 29.56 -3.10 -2.26
N PHE A 108 29.78 -4.13 -3.06
CA PHE A 108 29.33 -5.50 -2.78
C PHE A 108 29.95 -6.09 -1.52
N ALA A 109 31.23 -5.82 -1.28
CA ALA A 109 31.93 -6.27 -0.09
C ALA A 109 31.27 -5.76 1.20
N SER A 110 30.87 -4.50 1.22
CA SER A 110 30.13 -3.92 2.35
C SER A 110 28.76 -4.60 2.56
N VAL A 111 28.01 -4.85 1.47
CA VAL A 111 26.72 -5.56 1.55
C VAL A 111 26.88 -6.97 2.09
N LEU A 112 27.88 -7.72 1.60
CA LEU A 112 28.16 -9.08 2.06
C LEU A 112 28.55 -9.14 3.54
N LYS A 113 29.19 -8.08 4.06
CA LYS A 113 29.50 -7.90 5.49
C LYS A 113 28.32 -7.40 6.32
N GLY A 114 27.15 -7.16 5.72
CA GLY A 114 25.94 -6.67 6.38
C GLY A 114 25.88 -5.15 6.59
N ASN A 115 26.79 -4.39 6.01
CA ASN A 115 26.85 -2.94 6.14
C ASN A 115 25.97 -2.22 5.07
N MET A 116 24.66 -2.44 5.14
CA MET A 116 23.71 -1.76 4.25
C MET A 116 23.55 -0.25 4.54
N LYS A 117 23.78 0.17 5.78
CA LYS A 117 23.64 1.59 6.17
C LYS A 117 24.54 2.54 5.37
N ALA A 118 25.72 2.07 4.96
CA ALA A 118 26.63 2.87 4.17
C ALA A 118 26.08 3.21 2.78
N LEU A 119 25.31 2.30 2.17
CA LEU A 119 24.68 2.45 0.85
C LEU A 119 23.44 3.35 0.89
N LEU A 120 22.81 3.45 2.05
CA LEU A 120 21.54 4.14 2.26
C LEU A 120 21.74 5.48 2.99
N SER A 121 23.00 5.96 3.07
CA SER A 121 23.36 7.21 3.74
C SER A 121 23.41 8.39 2.75
N ASP A 122 23.29 9.60 3.29
CA ASP A 122 23.44 10.84 2.51
C ASP A 122 24.92 11.18 2.16
N LYS A 123 25.84 10.22 2.35
CA LYS A 123 27.27 10.42 2.06
C LYS A 123 27.50 10.47 0.55
N ALA A 124 28.45 11.30 0.16
CA ALA A 124 28.89 11.40 -1.22
C ALA A 124 29.26 10.00 -1.78
N GLY A 125 28.69 9.65 -2.93
CA GLY A 125 28.89 8.35 -3.58
C GLY A 125 27.94 7.22 -3.16
N ALA A 126 27.15 7.38 -2.10
CA ALA A 126 26.19 6.37 -1.65
C ALA A 126 25.10 6.10 -2.72
N GLU A 127 24.59 7.14 -3.36
CA GLU A 127 23.61 7.01 -4.46
C GLU A 127 24.19 6.19 -5.64
N LYS A 128 25.43 6.47 -6.06
CA LYS A 128 26.11 5.70 -7.11
C LYS A 128 26.33 4.25 -6.69
N ALA A 129 26.72 4.00 -5.44
CA ALA A 129 26.91 2.67 -4.91
C ALA A 129 25.58 1.89 -4.82
N LEU A 130 24.51 2.53 -4.36
CA LEU A 130 23.17 1.96 -4.35
C LEU A 130 22.71 1.59 -5.77
N LEU A 131 22.88 2.51 -6.72
CA LEU A 131 22.55 2.25 -8.13
C LEU A 131 23.33 1.06 -8.69
N GLN A 132 24.62 0.96 -8.41
CA GLN A 132 25.46 -0.15 -8.86
C GLN A 132 24.95 -1.49 -8.31
N VAL A 133 24.59 -1.54 -7.03
CA VAL A 133 24.07 -2.72 -6.36
C VAL A 133 22.68 -3.09 -6.90
N MET A 134 21.82 -2.07 -7.11
CA MET A 134 20.50 -2.26 -7.70
C MET A 134 20.60 -2.84 -9.12
N MET A 135 21.47 -2.27 -9.98
CA MET A 135 21.65 -2.76 -11.35
C MET A 135 22.18 -4.20 -11.37
N ALA A 136 23.12 -4.55 -10.50
CA ALA A 136 23.67 -5.90 -10.42
C ALA A 136 22.65 -6.96 -9.97
N THR A 137 21.60 -6.56 -9.26
CA THR A 137 20.58 -7.46 -8.72
C THR A 137 19.30 -7.49 -9.54
N HIS A 138 19.03 -6.46 -10.32
CA HIS A 138 17.76 -6.26 -11.04
C HIS A 138 17.87 -6.40 -12.57
N ALA A 139 19.08 -6.22 -13.16
CA ALA A 139 19.27 -6.29 -14.59
C ALA A 139 19.73 -7.68 -15.08
N GLY A 140 19.69 -7.89 -16.39
CA GLY A 140 20.19 -9.10 -17.06
C GLY A 140 19.20 -10.26 -17.11
N THR A 141 18.11 -10.20 -16.36
CA THR A 141 17.01 -11.17 -16.39
C THR A 141 15.86 -10.68 -17.29
N THR A 142 14.97 -11.57 -17.67
CA THR A 142 13.67 -11.14 -18.22
C THR A 142 12.74 -10.63 -17.12
N THR A 143 11.65 -9.96 -17.49
CA THR A 143 10.62 -9.53 -16.56
C THR A 143 9.99 -10.72 -15.83
N GLU A 144 9.75 -11.82 -16.53
CA GLU A 144 9.19 -13.05 -15.99
C GLU A 144 10.15 -13.75 -15.03
N GLU A 145 11.44 -13.89 -15.42
CA GLU A 145 12.46 -14.48 -14.55
C GLU A 145 12.61 -13.66 -13.26
N PHE A 146 12.60 -12.33 -13.35
CA PHE A 146 12.68 -11.47 -12.19
C PHE A 146 11.45 -11.59 -11.29
N SER A 147 10.25 -11.69 -11.87
CA SER A 147 9.01 -11.91 -11.13
C SER A 147 9.06 -13.21 -10.29
N VAL A 148 9.56 -14.31 -10.88
CA VAL A 148 9.76 -15.57 -10.14
C VAL A 148 10.73 -15.38 -8.98
N ILE A 149 11.88 -14.75 -9.22
CA ILE A 149 12.90 -14.48 -8.18
C ILE A 149 12.31 -13.67 -7.01
N VAL A 150 11.50 -12.65 -7.31
CA VAL A 150 10.87 -11.84 -6.27
C VAL A 150 9.82 -12.64 -5.51
N ASN A 151 8.96 -13.41 -6.21
CA ASN A 151 7.94 -14.24 -5.58
C ASN A 151 8.53 -15.29 -4.65
N ASP A 152 9.59 -15.98 -5.08
CA ASP A 152 10.26 -17.00 -4.27
C ASP A 152 10.88 -16.37 -3.00
N TRP A 153 11.48 -15.19 -3.14
CA TRP A 153 12.08 -14.49 -2.02
C TRP A 153 11.01 -14.00 -1.02
N ILE A 154 9.98 -13.29 -1.49
CA ILE A 154 8.98 -12.68 -0.60
C ILE A 154 8.14 -13.72 0.15
N ALA A 155 8.00 -14.93 -0.39
CA ALA A 155 7.30 -16.04 0.24
C ALA A 155 7.92 -16.47 1.58
N THR A 156 9.22 -16.25 1.75
CA THR A 156 9.97 -16.70 2.93
C THR A 156 10.70 -15.58 3.66
N ALA A 157 10.79 -14.41 3.07
CA ALA A 157 11.54 -13.28 3.63
C ALA A 157 10.92 -12.80 4.95
N ARG A 158 11.81 -12.57 5.93
CA ARG A 158 11.40 -12.19 7.28
C ARG A 158 12.00 -10.88 7.71
N HIS A 159 11.21 -10.16 8.48
CA HIS A 159 11.61 -8.91 9.10
C HIS A 159 12.75 -9.15 10.11
N PRO A 160 13.88 -8.41 10.01
CA PRO A 160 15.10 -8.71 10.80
C PRO A 160 14.91 -8.51 12.31
N GLY A 161 14.00 -7.65 12.73
CA GLY A 161 13.76 -7.37 14.15
C GLY A 161 12.68 -8.24 14.77
N THR A 162 11.59 -8.56 14.04
CA THR A 162 10.43 -9.28 14.58
C THR A 162 10.40 -10.76 14.20
N GLY A 163 11.13 -11.18 13.17
CA GLY A 163 11.07 -12.53 12.60
C GLY A 163 9.79 -12.87 11.86
N ARG A 164 8.79 -11.95 11.78
CA ARG A 164 7.56 -12.14 11.02
C ARG A 164 7.86 -12.15 9.52
N LEU A 165 7.02 -12.81 8.73
CA LEU A 165 7.09 -12.67 7.27
C LEU A 165 6.91 -11.18 6.90
N LEU A 166 7.61 -10.73 5.86
CA LEU A 166 7.47 -9.34 5.42
C LEU A 166 6.04 -9.03 4.98
N THR A 167 5.36 -10.01 4.40
CA THR A 167 3.94 -9.90 4.03
C THR A 167 2.98 -9.78 5.22
N ASP A 168 3.41 -10.21 6.42
CA ASP A 168 2.66 -10.04 7.67
C ASP A 168 2.95 -8.69 8.37
N MET A 169 3.92 -7.92 7.84
CA MET A 169 4.24 -6.58 8.31
C MET A 169 3.41 -5.51 7.59
N THR A 170 2.26 -5.89 7.03
CA THR A 170 1.30 -4.99 6.40
C THR A 170 0.38 -4.37 7.45
N PHE A 171 0.10 -3.09 7.33
CA PHE A 171 -0.75 -2.37 8.26
C PHE A 171 -2.22 -2.74 8.04
N GLN A 172 -2.82 -3.40 9.03
CA GLN A 172 -4.20 -3.85 8.97
C GLN A 172 -5.20 -2.69 8.71
N PRO A 173 -5.07 -1.51 9.35
CA PRO A 173 -5.95 -0.38 9.08
C PRO A 173 -5.88 0.09 7.62
N MET A 174 -4.72 0.00 6.98
CA MET A 174 -4.56 0.42 5.59
C MET A 174 -5.07 -0.64 4.60
N LYS A 175 -5.02 -1.93 4.95
CA LYS A 175 -5.69 -2.99 4.17
C LYS A 175 -7.22 -2.81 4.21
N GLU A 176 -7.77 -2.45 5.36
CA GLU A 176 -9.19 -2.11 5.50
C GLU A 176 -9.55 -0.85 4.69
N MET A 177 -8.67 0.17 4.70
CA MET A 177 -8.83 1.37 3.88
C MET A 177 -8.89 1.04 2.38
N LEU A 178 -7.98 0.21 1.88
CA LEU A 178 -8.01 -0.26 0.49
C LEU A 178 -9.32 -0.98 0.16
N ALA A 179 -9.77 -1.88 1.06
CA ALA A 179 -11.00 -2.64 0.87
C ALA A 179 -12.23 -1.72 0.90
N TYR A 180 -12.31 -0.80 1.86
CA TYR A 180 -13.40 0.16 2.00
C TYR A 180 -13.53 1.07 0.77
N LEU A 181 -12.41 1.61 0.28
CA LEU A 181 -12.43 2.46 -0.91
C LEU A 181 -12.87 1.66 -2.15
N ARG A 182 -12.38 0.43 -2.34
CA ARG A 182 -12.83 -0.42 -3.46
C ARG A 182 -14.33 -0.74 -3.37
N ALA A 183 -14.82 -1.08 -2.17
CA ALA A 183 -16.26 -1.29 -1.95
C ALA A 183 -17.10 -0.04 -2.24
N SER A 184 -16.49 1.15 -2.09
CA SER A 184 -17.09 2.46 -2.42
C SER A 184 -16.86 2.88 -3.89
N GLY A 185 -16.44 1.97 -4.76
CA GLY A 185 -16.27 2.20 -6.20
C GLY A 185 -14.99 2.94 -6.59
N PHE A 186 -14.00 3.03 -5.72
CA PHE A 186 -12.69 3.59 -6.07
C PHE A 186 -11.80 2.58 -6.78
N LYS A 187 -10.97 3.06 -7.70
CA LYS A 187 -9.77 2.37 -8.16
C LYS A 187 -8.62 2.75 -7.24
N THR A 188 -7.94 1.75 -6.66
CA THR A 188 -6.83 1.95 -5.73
C THR A 188 -5.51 1.62 -6.40
N PHE A 189 -4.54 2.53 -6.36
CA PHE A 189 -3.22 2.36 -6.96
C PHE A 189 -2.14 2.46 -5.92
N ILE A 190 -1.08 1.67 -6.08
CA ILE A 190 0.19 1.87 -5.35
C ILE A 190 1.04 2.84 -6.18
N VAL A 191 1.61 3.87 -5.52
CA VAL A 191 2.50 4.87 -6.12
C VAL A 191 3.72 5.02 -5.22
N SER A 192 4.74 4.18 -5.44
CA SER A 192 5.89 4.03 -4.56
C SER A 192 7.19 4.51 -5.19
N GLY A 193 8.13 4.99 -4.37
CA GLY A 193 9.53 5.19 -4.75
C GLY A 193 10.27 3.89 -5.06
N GLY A 194 9.78 2.77 -4.53
CA GLY A 194 10.32 1.43 -4.77
C GLY A 194 10.17 0.94 -6.22
N GLY A 195 10.83 -0.17 -6.52
CA GLY A 195 10.85 -0.75 -7.86
C GLY A 195 9.50 -1.34 -8.27
N ILE A 196 8.94 -0.91 -9.40
CA ILE A 196 7.66 -1.38 -9.92
C ILE A 196 7.64 -2.91 -10.10
N GLU A 197 8.70 -3.48 -10.68
CA GLU A 197 8.82 -4.92 -10.92
C GLU A 197 9.08 -5.72 -9.63
N PHE A 198 9.54 -5.07 -8.55
CA PHE A 198 9.64 -5.70 -7.23
C PHE A 198 8.26 -5.83 -6.58
N MET A 199 7.37 -4.86 -6.76
CA MET A 199 6.06 -4.85 -6.09
C MET A 199 4.99 -5.68 -6.84
N ARG A 200 4.93 -5.60 -8.17
CA ARG A 200 3.92 -6.25 -9.01
C ARG A 200 3.68 -7.73 -8.73
N PRO A 201 4.72 -8.56 -8.50
CA PRO A 201 4.54 -10.00 -8.32
C PRO A 201 3.70 -10.40 -7.11
N TRP A 202 3.61 -9.56 -6.08
CA TRP A 202 2.96 -9.91 -4.82
C TRP A 202 1.86 -8.96 -4.36
N ALA A 203 1.76 -7.75 -4.94
CA ALA A 203 0.84 -6.71 -4.49
C ALA A 203 -0.64 -7.15 -4.55
N GLU A 204 -1.05 -7.88 -5.58
CA GLU A 204 -2.42 -8.38 -5.71
C GLU A 204 -2.77 -9.35 -4.58
N ARG A 205 -1.89 -10.31 -4.30
CA ARG A 205 -2.09 -11.30 -3.23
C ARG A 205 -2.13 -10.65 -1.85
N VAL A 206 -1.31 -9.61 -1.61
CA VAL A 206 -1.15 -8.99 -0.28
C VAL A 206 -2.17 -7.88 -0.04
N TYR A 207 -2.47 -7.07 -1.05
CA TYR A 207 -3.30 -5.87 -0.93
C TYR A 207 -4.58 -5.91 -1.75
N GLY A 208 -4.73 -6.87 -2.65
CA GLY A 208 -5.79 -6.86 -3.65
C GLY A 208 -5.63 -5.74 -4.70
N VAL A 209 -4.39 -5.29 -4.93
CA VAL A 209 -4.06 -4.28 -5.95
C VAL A 209 -3.38 -5.01 -7.11
N PRO A 210 -4.04 -5.12 -8.27
CA PRO A 210 -3.50 -5.86 -9.41
C PRO A 210 -2.26 -5.16 -10.02
N PRO A 211 -1.40 -5.89 -10.75
CA PRO A 211 -0.10 -5.39 -11.21
C PRO A 211 -0.18 -4.14 -12.09
N GLU A 212 -1.24 -3.95 -12.87
CA GLU A 212 -1.46 -2.75 -13.67
C GLU A 212 -1.82 -1.50 -12.83
N GLN A 213 -2.18 -1.68 -11.56
CA GLN A 213 -2.43 -0.60 -10.60
C GLN A 213 -1.23 -0.33 -9.69
N VAL A 214 -0.07 -0.88 -10.00
CA VAL A 214 1.20 -0.62 -9.31
C VAL A 214 2.07 0.29 -10.15
N ILE A 215 2.44 1.44 -9.59
CA ILE A 215 3.34 2.44 -10.17
C ILE A 215 4.57 2.56 -9.28
N GLY A 216 5.76 2.56 -9.87
CA GLY A 216 7.01 2.61 -9.12
C GLY A 216 8.17 3.06 -9.97
N SER A 217 9.34 3.18 -9.36
CA SER A 217 10.58 3.40 -10.11
C SER A 217 10.89 2.21 -10.99
N SER A 218 11.47 2.46 -12.16
CA SER A 218 11.72 1.40 -13.14
C SER A 218 13.10 1.51 -13.78
N ILE A 219 13.62 0.36 -14.22
CA ILE A 219 14.77 0.29 -15.11
C ILE A 219 14.29 0.03 -16.54
N LYS A 220 15.12 0.36 -17.53
CA LYS A 220 14.77 0.12 -18.94
C LYS A 220 14.59 -1.36 -19.21
N THR A 221 13.71 -1.65 -20.16
CA THR A 221 13.53 -2.97 -20.74
C THR A 221 13.74 -2.92 -22.24
N ARG A 222 14.16 -4.05 -22.84
CA ARG A 222 14.32 -4.20 -24.27
C ARG A 222 13.62 -5.48 -24.73
N TYR A 223 12.88 -5.38 -25.83
CA TYR A 223 12.33 -6.54 -26.51
C TYR A 223 13.44 -7.33 -27.21
N GLU A 224 13.51 -8.62 -26.97
CA GLU A 224 14.47 -9.54 -27.60
C GLU A 224 13.79 -10.85 -27.99
N ILE A 225 14.35 -11.52 -29.00
CA ILE A 225 14.03 -12.92 -29.31
C ILE A 225 15.15 -13.78 -28.73
N ARG A 226 14.88 -14.55 -27.70
CA ARG A 226 15.84 -15.51 -27.11
C ARG A 226 15.66 -16.90 -27.70
N GLY A 227 16.75 -17.55 -28.04
CA GLY A 227 16.79 -18.88 -28.63
C GLY A 227 17.18 -18.91 -30.10
N ARG A 228 17.04 -20.06 -30.74
CA ARG A 228 17.35 -20.21 -32.18
C ARG A 228 16.33 -19.43 -33.03
N LYS A 229 16.77 -18.89 -34.17
CA LYS A 229 16.01 -17.98 -35.03
C LYS A 229 14.59 -18.49 -35.40
N GLU A 230 14.41 -19.81 -35.51
CA GLU A 230 13.15 -20.45 -35.91
C GLU A 230 12.26 -20.90 -34.73
N ALA A 231 12.79 -20.90 -33.48
CA ALA A 231 12.11 -21.33 -32.28
C ALA A 231 12.34 -20.35 -31.12
N GLY A 232 12.76 -19.11 -31.41
CA GLY A 232 13.03 -18.09 -30.42
C GLY A 232 11.75 -17.58 -29.74
N LYS A 233 11.84 -17.34 -28.45
CA LYS A 233 10.74 -16.77 -27.66
C LYS A 233 10.92 -15.26 -27.51
N PRO A 234 9.86 -14.45 -27.72
CA PRO A 234 9.88 -13.02 -27.42
C PRO A 234 9.93 -12.81 -25.91
N VAL A 235 10.82 -11.96 -25.44
CA VAL A 235 11.02 -11.64 -24.03
C VAL A 235 11.29 -10.15 -23.83
N LEU A 236 11.03 -9.64 -22.65
CA LEU A 236 11.46 -8.31 -22.21
C LEU A 236 12.66 -8.46 -21.28
N VAL A 237 13.83 -8.02 -21.72
CA VAL A 237 15.07 -8.08 -20.93
C VAL A 237 15.25 -6.78 -20.16
N ARG A 238 15.58 -6.88 -18.89
CA ARG A 238 15.83 -5.77 -17.97
C ARG A 238 17.26 -5.29 -18.13
N LEU A 239 17.41 -3.98 -18.42
CA LEU A 239 18.71 -3.35 -18.69
C LEU A 239 19.26 -2.64 -17.44
N PRO A 240 20.59 -2.49 -17.30
CA PRO A 240 21.22 -1.80 -16.18
C PRO A 240 21.17 -0.26 -16.35
N GLU A 241 20.00 0.27 -16.64
CA GLU A 241 19.76 1.71 -16.85
C GLU A 241 18.44 2.11 -16.20
N ILE A 242 18.45 3.24 -15.48
CA ILE A 242 17.21 3.83 -14.95
C ILE A 242 16.33 4.26 -16.13
N ASN A 243 15.04 3.93 -16.04
CA ASN A 243 14.01 4.43 -16.94
C ASN A 243 13.25 5.60 -16.30
N PHE A 244 12.82 5.43 -15.04
CA PHE A 244 12.03 6.43 -14.33
C PHE A 244 12.24 6.31 -12.81
N VAL A 245 12.30 7.46 -12.12
CA VAL A 245 12.35 7.55 -10.66
C VAL A 245 11.01 8.11 -10.17
N ASN A 246 10.24 7.29 -9.47
CA ASN A 246 8.88 7.61 -9.00
C ASN A 246 8.90 8.06 -7.54
N ASP A 247 9.71 9.07 -7.23
CA ASP A 247 9.82 9.64 -5.88
C ASP A 247 9.61 11.15 -5.92
N LYS A 248 9.10 11.73 -4.86
CA LYS A 248 8.81 13.18 -4.75
C LYS A 248 8.01 13.68 -5.96
N GLY A 249 8.51 14.68 -6.70
CA GLY A 249 7.90 15.19 -7.94
C GLY A 249 7.73 14.14 -9.03
N GLY A 250 8.45 13.02 -8.98
CA GLY A 250 8.22 11.87 -9.86
C GLY A 250 6.87 11.18 -9.64
N LYS A 251 6.34 11.15 -8.40
CA LYS A 251 5.05 10.50 -8.11
C LYS A 251 3.87 11.09 -8.91
N PRO A 252 3.59 12.40 -8.92
CA PRO A 252 2.53 12.96 -9.77
C PRO A 252 2.79 12.75 -11.28
N VAL A 253 4.07 12.75 -11.72
CA VAL A 253 4.41 12.43 -13.12
C VAL A 253 4.06 10.98 -13.45
N GLY A 254 4.45 10.02 -12.59
CA GLY A 254 4.11 8.61 -12.75
C GLY A 254 2.60 8.36 -12.74
N ILE A 255 1.85 9.03 -11.86
CA ILE A 255 0.38 8.98 -11.84
C ILE A 255 -0.18 9.46 -13.18
N GLN A 256 0.28 10.59 -13.71
CA GLN A 256 -0.18 11.10 -15.00
C GLN A 256 0.14 10.14 -16.14
N GLN A 257 1.33 9.53 -16.15
CA GLN A 257 1.74 8.59 -17.20
C GLN A 257 0.94 7.29 -17.20
N HIS A 258 0.64 6.74 -16.01
CA HIS A 258 0.05 5.41 -15.89
C HIS A 258 -1.48 5.43 -15.68
N ILE A 259 -2.02 6.48 -15.07
CA ILE A 259 -3.46 6.59 -14.77
C ILE A 259 -4.15 7.56 -15.75
N GLY A 260 -3.46 8.64 -16.17
CA GLY A 260 -4.01 9.68 -17.04
C GLY A 260 -5.08 10.56 -16.37
N ARG A 261 -5.25 10.46 -15.05
CA ARG A 261 -6.22 11.23 -14.26
C ARG A 261 -5.63 11.61 -12.91
N ARG A 262 -5.98 12.81 -12.43
CA ARG A 262 -5.63 13.24 -11.08
C ARG A 262 -6.48 12.48 -10.05
N PRO A 263 -5.86 11.84 -9.02
CA PRO A 263 -6.58 11.20 -7.94
C PRO A 263 -7.44 12.18 -7.13
N ILE A 264 -8.44 11.68 -6.42
CA ILE A 264 -9.22 12.45 -5.45
C ILE A 264 -8.82 12.14 -4.00
N ALA A 265 -8.06 11.08 -3.78
CA ALA A 265 -7.49 10.73 -2.48
C ALA A 265 -6.03 10.28 -2.63
N ALA A 266 -5.17 10.68 -1.70
CA ALA A 266 -3.78 10.28 -1.63
C ALA A 266 -3.38 9.96 -0.19
N PHE A 267 -2.59 8.90 -0.02
CA PHE A 267 -2.12 8.39 1.26
C PHE A 267 -0.61 8.19 1.20
N GLY A 268 0.10 8.73 2.18
CA GLY A 268 1.54 8.62 2.30
C GLY A 268 1.98 8.69 3.74
N ASN A 269 3.29 8.64 4.02
CA ASN A 269 3.83 8.72 5.36
C ASN A 269 5.08 9.61 5.47
N SER A 270 5.62 10.09 4.36
CA SER A 270 6.91 10.77 4.33
C SER A 270 6.91 12.02 3.44
N ASP A 271 8.00 12.81 3.55
CA ASP A 271 8.23 13.94 2.65
C ASP A 271 8.44 13.50 1.17
N GLY A 272 8.70 12.22 0.92
CA GLY A 272 8.70 11.63 -0.43
C GLY A 272 7.33 11.62 -1.09
N ASP A 273 6.25 11.74 -0.30
CA ASP A 273 4.86 11.72 -0.76
C ASP A 273 4.27 13.12 -0.91
N PHE A 274 5.02 14.13 -0.48
CA PHE A 274 4.52 15.49 -0.35
C PHE A 274 3.90 16.00 -1.67
N GLU A 275 4.60 15.88 -2.78
CA GLU A 275 4.14 16.35 -4.08
C GLU A 275 2.96 15.52 -4.62
N MET A 276 2.86 14.24 -4.27
CA MET A 276 1.69 13.40 -4.59
C MET A 276 0.45 13.90 -3.84
N LEU A 277 0.58 14.17 -2.53
CA LEU A 277 -0.49 14.72 -1.71
C LEU A 277 -0.89 16.12 -2.18
N GLU A 278 0.10 17.01 -2.39
CA GLU A 278 -0.10 18.37 -2.86
C GLU A 278 -0.84 18.40 -4.20
N TRP A 279 -0.35 17.65 -5.18
CA TRP A 279 -0.96 17.59 -6.49
C TRP A 279 -2.39 17.04 -6.44
N THR A 280 -2.63 15.98 -5.66
CA THR A 280 -3.97 15.40 -5.49
C THR A 280 -4.94 16.41 -4.88
N THR A 281 -4.53 17.14 -3.85
CA THR A 281 -5.42 17.98 -3.05
C THR A 281 -5.56 19.42 -3.56
N SER A 282 -4.67 19.90 -4.44
CA SER A 282 -4.72 21.26 -4.99
C SER A 282 -5.79 21.49 -6.08
N ALA A 283 -6.46 20.45 -6.54
CA ALA A 283 -7.52 20.59 -7.55
C ALA A 283 -8.88 20.89 -6.91
N PRO A 284 -9.81 21.52 -7.66
CA PRO A 284 -11.16 21.78 -7.20
C PRO A 284 -11.96 20.52 -6.84
N GLY A 285 -13.02 20.69 -6.02
CA GLY A 285 -13.90 19.62 -5.55
C GLY A 285 -13.38 18.93 -4.30
N ALA A 286 -14.14 17.93 -3.83
CA ALA A 286 -13.78 17.18 -2.64
C ALA A 286 -12.49 16.39 -2.85
N ARG A 287 -11.52 16.56 -1.95
CA ARG A 287 -10.20 15.95 -2.00
C ARG A 287 -9.78 15.46 -0.62
N LEU A 288 -9.01 14.38 -0.58
CA LEU A 288 -8.49 13.82 0.66
C LEU A 288 -6.98 13.61 0.56
N GLY A 289 -6.22 14.22 1.48
CA GLY A 289 -4.81 13.94 1.73
C GLY A 289 -4.66 13.33 3.12
N VAL A 290 -3.95 12.22 3.23
CA VAL A 290 -3.71 11.51 4.51
C VAL A 290 -2.24 11.21 4.65
N ILE A 291 -1.69 11.54 5.81
CA ILE A 291 -0.32 11.21 6.21
C ILE A 291 -0.39 10.27 7.41
N VAL A 292 0.21 9.09 7.30
CA VAL A 292 0.43 8.18 8.42
C VAL A 292 1.65 8.67 9.19
N HIS A 293 1.46 9.02 10.46
CA HIS A 293 2.54 9.42 11.38
C HIS A 293 2.91 8.24 12.26
N HIS A 294 4.16 7.83 12.17
CA HIS A 294 4.72 6.72 12.94
C HIS A 294 5.15 7.18 14.32
N ASP A 295 4.21 7.21 15.26
CA ASP A 295 4.40 7.66 16.65
C ASP A 295 4.22 6.54 17.69
N ASP A 296 4.21 5.27 17.26
CA ASP A 296 4.00 4.09 18.10
C ASP A 296 5.21 3.16 18.14
N GLY A 297 6.19 3.50 18.96
CA GLY A 297 7.39 2.67 19.15
C GLY A 297 7.17 1.38 19.95
N GLU A 298 5.99 1.15 20.49
CA GLU A 298 5.66 -0.08 21.24
C GLU A 298 5.17 -1.20 20.31
N ARG A 299 4.30 -0.84 19.33
CA ARG A 299 3.67 -1.81 18.42
C ARG A 299 4.36 -1.89 17.06
N GLU A 300 5.12 -0.82 16.69
CA GLU A 300 5.89 -0.71 15.45
C GLU A 300 7.20 0.05 15.73
N PHE A 301 7.56 1.03 14.93
CA PHE A 301 8.69 1.95 15.13
C PHE A 301 8.17 3.38 15.24
N ALA A 302 8.78 4.18 16.14
CA ALA A 302 8.50 5.61 16.19
C ALA A 302 9.60 6.37 15.45
N TYR A 303 9.22 7.11 14.42
CA TYR A 303 10.13 7.91 13.61
C TYR A 303 9.39 9.01 12.85
N ASP A 304 10.08 10.12 12.59
CA ASP A 304 9.57 11.26 11.84
C ASP A 304 10.71 12.12 11.27
N ARG A 305 10.88 13.35 11.76
CA ARG A 305 11.74 14.43 11.23
C ARG A 305 13.22 14.06 11.07
N LYS A 306 13.74 13.16 11.89
CA LYS A 306 15.17 12.81 11.93
C LYS A 306 15.47 11.44 11.33
N SER A 307 14.46 10.77 10.80
CA SER A 307 14.65 9.45 10.20
C SER A 307 15.40 9.54 8.87
N HIS A 308 16.24 8.53 8.57
CA HIS A 308 16.83 8.34 7.25
C HIS A 308 15.84 7.73 6.26
N PHE A 309 14.93 6.87 6.74
CA PHE A 309 13.88 6.23 5.97
C PHE A 309 12.54 6.78 6.43
N GLY A 310 11.65 7.09 5.51
CA GLY A 310 10.34 7.61 5.85
C GLY A 310 10.40 8.95 6.60
N ARG A 311 11.37 9.83 6.29
CA ARG A 311 11.48 11.15 6.92
C ARG A 311 10.20 11.93 6.68
N LEU A 312 9.59 12.39 7.77
CA LEU A 312 8.40 13.22 7.78
C LEU A 312 8.67 14.50 8.57
N ASP A 313 9.03 15.57 7.87
CA ASP A 313 9.38 16.88 8.44
C ASP A 313 8.46 17.96 7.87
N ARG A 314 8.63 18.28 6.60
CA ARG A 314 7.80 19.24 5.88
C ARG A 314 6.31 18.83 5.89
N GLY A 315 6.03 17.55 5.71
CA GLY A 315 4.66 17.03 5.73
C GLY A 315 3.93 17.31 7.03
N LEU A 316 4.60 17.21 8.20
CA LEU A 316 4.01 17.55 9.50
C LEU A 316 3.73 19.05 9.65
N ASP A 317 4.62 19.90 9.16
CA ASP A 317 4.46 21.35 9.27
C ASP A 317 3.34 21.87 8.37
N GLU A 318 3.20 21.32 7.17
CA GLU A 318 2.30 21.81 6.14
C GLU A 318 0.94 21.08 6.09
N ALA A 319 0.79 19.91 6.75
CA ALA A 319 -0.45 19.12 6.69
C ALA A 319 -1.69 19.93 7.13
N GLY A 320 -1.62 20.63 8.26
CA GLY A 320 -2.73 21.45 8.78
C GLY A 320 -3.14 22.56 7.82
N PRO A 321 -2.24 23.47 7.41
CA PRO A 321 -2.51 24.51 6.43
C PRO A 321 -3.09 24.01 5.10
N ARG A 322 -2.68 22.82 4.64
CA ARG A 322 -3.16 22.21 3.40
C ARG A 322 -4.45 21.40 3.58
N GLY A 323 -4.92 21.32 4.82
CA GLY A 323 -6.10 20.56 5.13
C GLY A 323 -5.91 19.04 5.00
N TRP A 324 -4.71 18.50 5.13
CA TRP A 324 -4.47 17.05 5.16
C TRP A 324 -4.74 16.48 6.55
N SER A 325 -5.10 15.20 6.61
CA SER A 325 -5.24 14.47 7.87
C SER A 325 -3.92 13.82 8.24
N VAL A 326 -3.42 14.12 9.44
CA VAL A 326 -2.31 13.37 10.03
C VAL A 326 -2.93 12.28 10.92
N VAL A 327 -2.69 11.03 10.57
CA VAL A 327 -3.16 9.84 11.29
C VAL A 327 -2.05 9.39 12.23
N SER A 328 -2.29 9.47 13.52
CA SER A 328 -1.40 8.95 14.56
C SER A 328 -1.56 7.42 14.64
N MET A 329 -0.52 6.68 14.34
CA MET A 329 -0.55 5.22 14.49
C MET A 329 -0.92 4.81 15.92
N LYS A 330 -0.42 5.54 16.92
CA LYS A 330 -0.67 5.27 18.33
C LYS A 330 -2.10 5.55 18.75
N LYS A 331 -2.72 6.63 18.27
CA LYS A 331 -4.03 7.10 18.73
C LYS A 331 -5.18 6.63 17.85
N ASP A 332 -4.96 6.60 16.51
CA ASP A 332 -6.03 6.36 15.55
C ASP A 332 -6.17 4.89 15.15
N TRP A 333 -5.19 4.03 15.47
CA TRP A 333 -5.23 2.61 15.13
C TRP A 333 -5.39 1.73 16.37
N LYS A 334 -6.40 0.84 16.38
CA LYS A 334 -6.58 -0.21 17.40
C LYS A 334 -5.58 -1.33 17.22
N ILE A 335 -5.37 -1.72 15.96
CA ILE A 335 -4.50 -2.82 15.54
C ILE A 335 -3.53 -2.25 14.51
N VAL A 336 -2.24 -2.56 14.62
CA VAL A 336 -1.24 -2.15 13.63
C VAL A 336 -1.09 -3.24 12.56
N PHE A 337 -0.80 -4.45 12.98
CA PHE A 337 -0.63 -5.61 12.10
C PHE A 337 -1.77 -6.60 12.30
N GLY A 338 -2.23 -7.22 11.21
CA GLY A 338 -3.18 -8.32 11.28
C GLY A 338 -2.59 -9.57 11.96
N SER A 339 -3.43 -10.59 12.13
CA SER A 339 -2.96 -11.91 12.57
C SER A 339 -1.91 -12.44 11.60
N ALA A 340 -0.86 -13.08 12.13
CA ALA A 340 0.13 -13.75 11.30
C ALA A 340 -0.55 -14.89 10.51
N SER A 341 -0.21 -15.01 9.25
CA SER A 341 -0.69 -16.08 8.34
C SER A 341 0.05 -17.40 8.56
#